data_7eba30e177effb4da2f9e51d7e65fcad
#
_entry.id   7eba30e177effb4da2f9e51d7e65fcad
#
_cell.length_a   1.000
_cell.length_b   1.000
_cell.length_c   1.000
_cell.angle_alpha   90.00
_cell.angle_beta   90.00
_cell.angle_gamma   90.00
#
_symmetry.space_group_name_H-M   'P 1'
#
loop_
_entity.id
_entity.type
_entity.pdbx_description
1 polymer ?
#
loop_
_entity_poly.entity_id
_entity_poly.type
_entity_poly.pdbx_seq_one_letter_code
_entity_poly.pdbx_strand_id
1 'polypeptide(L)'
;PYTTLFRSESGRRRPVPIEGAIEEIPCDVAISAIGTNANPFAKKIGGKMELNKWGYIVADEETGQTTDPRIWAGGDIVTGAATVILAMGAGKKAAASITKSLLGE
;
A
#
# COMPACT_ATOMS: atom_id res chain seq x y z
N PRO A 1 27.85 1.60 8.82
CA PRO A 1 27.18 2.83 8.40
C PRO A 1 26.16 3.25 9.46
N TYR A 2 26.36 4.42 10.04
CA TYR A 2 25.44 4.94 11.03
C TYR A 2 24.30 5.63 10.33
N THR A 3 23.13 5.02 10.35
CA THR A 3 21.90 5.65 9.88
C THR A 3 21.33 6.49 11.01
N THR A 4 21.26 7.78 10.81
CA THR A 4 20.52 8.66 11.73
C THR A 4 19.03 8.45 11.46
N LEU A 5 18.28 8.04 12.49
CA LEU A 5 16.84 7.84 12.40
C LEU A 5 16.14 9.17 12.66
N PHE A 6 15.60 9.78 11.62
CA PHE A 6 14.73 10.94 11.73
C PHE A 6 13.27 10.49 11.83
N ARG A 7 12.44 11.28 12.52
CA ARG A 7 10.99 11.10 12.50
C ARG A 7 10.44 11.70 11.22
N SER A 8 9.71 10.92 10.43
CA SER A 8 8.93 11.44 9.31
C SER A 8 7.75 12.28 9.82
N GLU A 9 7.08 13.01 8.94
CA GLU A 9 5.84 13.75 9.27
C GLU A 9 4.75 12.85 9.89
N SER A 10 4.77 11.55 9.58
CA SER A 10 3.89 10.54 10.20
C SER A 10 4.33 10.09 11.60
N GLY A 11 5.39 10.67 12.17
CA GLY A 11 5.94 10.30 13.48
C GLY A 11 6.75 9.00 13.51
N ARG A 12 6.78 8.23 12.43
CA ARG A 12 7.54 6.97 12.32
C ARG A 12 9.02 7.27 12.05
N ARG A 13 9.91 6.55 12.73
CA ARG A 13 11.34 6.63 12.45
C ARG A 13 11.64 6.09 11.05
N ARG A 14 12.34 6.87 10.26
CA ARG A 14 12.76 6.51 8.91
C ARG A 14 14.30 6.59 8.82
N PRO A 15 14.97 5.57 8.26
CA PRO A 15 16.40 5.68 7.96
C PRO A 15 16.62 6.72 6.86
N VAL A 16 17.61 7.56 7.05
CA VAL A 16 18.04 8.53 6.04
C VAL A 16 19.43 8.14 5.59
N PRO A 17 19.69 7.95 4.28
CA PRO A 17 21.00 7.65 3.76
C PRO A 17 21.99 8.78 4.10
N ILE A 18 23.19 8.42 4.54
CA ILE A 18 24.29 9.36 4.68
C ILE A 18 25.10 9.30 3.38
N GLU A 19 25.16 10.41 2.68
CA GLU A 19 25.86 10.49 1.40
C GLU A 19 27.35 10.14 1.58
N GLY A 20 27.86 9.25 0.73
CA GLY A 20 29.23 8.79 0.76
C GLY A 20 29.57 7.77 1.86
N ALA A 21 28.66 7.45 2.76
CA ALA A 21 28.87 6.43 3.79
C ALA A 21 28.57 5.03 3.22
N ILE A 22 29.47 4.51 2.42
CA ILE A 22 29.40 3.17 1.82
C ILE A 22 30.34 2.25 2.59
N GLU A 23 29.87 1.07 2.96
CA GLU A 23 30.65 0.02 3.62
C GLU A 23 30.58 -1.26 2.78
N GLU A 24 31.71 -1.88 2.54
CA GLU A 24 31.78 -3.19 1.90
C GLU A 24 31.70 -4.27 2.98
N ILE A 25 30.69 -5.11 2.91
CA ILE A 25 30.50 -6.24 3.83
C ILE A 25 30.80 -7.53 3.07
N PRO A 26 31.88 -8.26 3.39
CA PRO A 26 32.16 -9.53 2.76
C PRO A 26 31.08 -10.54 3.16
N CYS A 27 30.45 -11.14 2.17
CA CYS A 27 29.40 -12.15 2.38
C CYS A 27 29.31 -13.10 1.18
N ASP A 28 28.95 -14.35 1.43
CA ASP A 28 28.71 -15.34 0.37
C ASP A 28 27.31 -15.21 -0.22
N VAL A 29 26.35 -14.73 0.57
CA VAL A 29 24.94 -14.57 0.17
C VAL A 29 24.38 -13.28 0.75
N ALA A 30 23.66 -12.51 -0.08
CA ALA A 30 22.91 -11.34 0.36
C ALA A 30 21.41 -11.56 0.08
N ILE A 31 20.55 -11.36 1.09
CA ILE A 31 19.10 -11.50 0.99
C ILE A 31 18.46 -10.12 1.13
N SER A 32 17.75 -9.67 0.09
CA SER A 32 16.96 -8.45 0.13
C SER A 32 15.54 -8.75 0.63
N ALA A 33 15.19 -8.26 1.82
CA ALA A 33 13.88 -8.45 2.45
C ALA A 33 13.25 -7.10 2.83
N ILE A 34 13.24 -6.16 1.90
CA ILE A 34 12.88 -4.75 2.11
C ILE A 34 11.38 -4.45 1.98
N GLY A 35 10.53 -5.45 1.81
CA GLY A 35 9.08 -5.29 1.68
C GLY A 35 8.62 -5.01 0.24
N THR A 36 7.32 -4.73 0.10
CA THR A 36 6.65 -4.52 -1.18
C THR A 36 6.08 -3.12 -1.28
N ASN A 37 5.96 -2.61 -2.51
CA ASN A 37 5.29 -1.37 -2.84
C ASN A 37 4.00 -1.67 -3.62
N ALA A 38 3.17 -0.63 -3.83
CA ALA A 38 2.01 -0.73 -4.70
C ALA A 38 2.39 -1.24 -6.09
N ASN A 39 1.61 -2.19 -6.62
CA ASN A 39 1.86 -2.73 -7.95
C ASN A 39 1.64 -1.64 -9.02
N PRO A 40 2.64 -1.35 -9.86
CA PRO A 40 2.50 -0.35 -10.93
C PRO A 40 1.37 -0.65 -11.92
N PHE A 41 0.89 -1.88 -11.96
CA PHE A 41 -0.23 -2.30 -12.79
C PHE A 41 -1.52 -1.54 -12.44
N ALA A 42 -1.70 -1.11 -11.19
CA ALA A 42 -2.84 -0.29 -10.80
C ALA A 42 -3.01 0.97 -11.68
N LYS A 43 -1.91 1.57 -12.14
CA LYS A 43 -1.93 2.69 -13.09
C LYS A 43 -2.43 2.32 -14.49
N LYS A 44 -2.39 1.04 -14.85
CA LYS A 44 -2.78 0.53 -16.18
C LYS A 44 -4.21 0.02 -16.25
N ILE A 45 -4.86 -0.20 -15.12
CA ILE A 45 -6.25 -0.70 -15.05
C ILE A 45 -7.21 0.27 -15.76
N GLY A 46 -6.87 1.56 -15.80
CA GLY A 46 -7.70 2.59 -16.42
C GLY A 46 -8.90 2.95 -15.54
N GLY A 47 -9.86 3.70 -16.12
CA GLY A 47 -11.00 4.23 -15.40
C GLY A 47 -10.69 5.56 -14.71
N LYS A 48 -11.63 6.01 -13.88
CA LYS A 48 -11.51 7.24 -13.08
C LYS A 48 -10.96 7.00 -11.67
N MET A 49 -10.32 5.85 -11.49
CA MET A 49 -9.79 5.43 -10.20
C MET A 49 -8.57 6.29 -9.83
N GLU A 50 -8.64 6.97 -8.70
CA GLU A 50 -7.53 7.76 -8.16
C GLU A 50 -6.50 6.89 -7.46
N LEU A 51 -5.23 7.29 -7.64
CA LEU A 51 -4.09 6.73 -6.89
C LEU A 51 -3.45 7.85 -6.08
N ASN A 52 -3.00 7.51 -4.89
CA ASN A 52 -2.23 8.45 -4.08
C ASN A 52 -0.79 8.60 -4.61
N LYS A 53 -0.02 9.51 -4.02
CA LYS A 53 1.37 9.81 -4.42
C LYS A 53 2.33 8.61 -4.37
N TRP A 54 1.96 7.54 -3.68
CA TRP A 54 2.76 6.30 -3.57
C TRP A 54 2.25 5.19 -4.50
N GLY A 55 1.18 5.44 -5.28
CA GLY A 55 0.61 4.48 -6.20
C GLY A 55 -0.43 3.53 -5.61
N TYR A 56 -0.87 3.74 -4.37
CA TYR A 56 -1.98 3.00 -3.76
C TYR A 56 -3.32 3.55 -4.23
N ILE A 57 -4.31 2.66 -4.32
CA ILE A 57 -5.66 3.02 -4.73
C ILE A 57 -6.35 3.81 -3.61
N VAL A 58 -6.97 4.93 -3.96
CA VAL A 58 -7.83 5.69 -3.05
C VAL A 58 -9.21 5.04 -3.03
N ALA A 59 -9.60 4.54 -1.87
CA ALA A 59 -10.90 3.89 -1.65
C ALA A 59 -11.49 4.34 -0.30
N ASP A 60 -12.80 4.33 -0.22
CA ASP A 60 -13.53 4.58 1.01
C ASP A 60 -13.26 3.48 2.05
N GLU A 61 -12.97 3.84 3.29
CA GLU A 61 -12.57 2.88 4.35
C GLU A 61 -13.71 1.96 4.80
N GLU A 62 -14.97 2.40 4.67
CA GLU A 62 -16.12 1.63 5.11
C GLU A 62 -16.66 0.69 4.02
N THR A 63 -16.64 1.14 2.77
CA THR A 63 -17.23 0.44 1.64
C THR A 63 -16.21 -0.22 0.73
N GLY A 64 -14.97 0.26 0.72
CA GLY A 64 -13.95 -0.12 -0.23
C GLY A 64 -14.18 0.45 -1.64
N GLN A 65 -15.21 1.28 -1.86
CA GLN A 65 -15.49 1.87 -3.15
C GLN A 65 -14.42 2.90 -3.53
N THR A 66 -13.97 2.87 -4.77
CA THR A 66 -13.01 3.83 -5.29
C THR A 66 -13.71 5.08 -5.85
N THR A 67 -12.94 6.02 -6.40
CA THR A 67 -13.49 7.17 -7.12
C THR A 67 -14.20 6.79 -8.44
N ASP A 68 -13.96 5.58 -8.98
CA ASP A 68 -14.81 4.99 -10.02
C ASP A 68 -15.91 4.14 -9.36
N PRO A 69 -17.19 4.48 -9.52
CA PRO A 69 -18.30 3.81 -8.81
C PRO A 69 -18.50 2.33 -9.18
N ARG A 70 -17.78 1.83 -10.16
CA ARG A 70 -17.82 0.42 -10.60
C ARG A 70 -16.66 -0.40 -10.08
N ILE A 71 -15.74 0.23 -9.33
CA ILE A 71 -14.51 -0.40 -8.86
C ILE A 71 -14.43 -0.33 -7.33
N TRP A 72 -14.19 -1.45 -6.71
CA TRP A 72 -13.89 -1.58 -5.28
C TRP A 72 -12.47 -2.08 -5.09
N ALA A 73 -11.82 -1.64 -4.05
CA ALA A 73 -10.47 -2.06 -3.70
C ALA A 73 -10.35 -2.23 -2.18
N GLY A 74 -9.50 -3.15 -1.76
CA GLY A 74 -9.21 -3.38 -0.34
C GLY A 74 -7.91 -4.15 -0.17
N GLY A 75 -7.39 -4.17 1.06
CA GLY A 75 -6.11 -4.78 1.40
C GLY A 75 -4.91 -3.88 1.10
N ASP A 76 -3.75 -4.49 0.94
CA ASP A 76 -2.46 -3.80 0.86
C ASP A 76 -2.37 -2.77 -0.28
N ILE A 77 -3.15 -2.94 -1.33
CA ILE A 77 -3.18 -1.99 -2.45
C ILE A 77 -3.86 -0.66 -2.07
N VAL A 78 -4.61 -0.62 -0.99
CA VAL A 78 -5.26 0.58 -0.45
C VAL A 78 -4.49 1.13 0.76
N THR A 79 -4.21 0.28 1.74
CA THR A 79 -3.67 0.68 3.04
C THR A 79 -2.14 0.65 3.12
N GLY A 80 -1.46 0.05 2.14
CA GLY A 80 -0.07 -0.36 2.25
C GLY A 80 0.07 -1.70 2.95
N ALA A 81 1.30 -2.23 3.00
CA ALA A 81 1.58 -3.52 3.62
C ALA A 81 1.16 -3.55 5.09
N ALA A 82 0.23 -4.45 5.41
CA ALA A 82 -0.35 -4.63 6.73
C ALA A 82 -0.44 -6.13 7.08
N THR A 83 -1.39 -6.51 7.92
CA THR A 83 -1.59 -7.91 8.28
C THR A 83 -2.59 -8.60 7.35
N VAL A 84 -2.45 -9.92 7.20
CA VAL A 84 -3.40 -10.74 6.42
C VAL A 84 -4.85 -10.56 6.92
N ILE A 85 -5.05 -10.45 8.23
CA ILE A 85 -6.38 -10.25 8.83
C ILE A 85 -7.00 -8.94 8.36
N LEU A 86 -6.25 -7.86 8.31
CA LEU A 86 -6.74 -6.56 7.83
C LEU A 86 -7.05 -6.59 6.33
N ALA A 87 -6.20 -7.24 5.54
CA ALA A 87 -6.42 -7.40 4.11
C ALA A 87 -7.69 -8.21 3.82
N MET A 88 -7.91 -9.32 4.54
CA MET A 88 -9.14 -10.12 4.44
C MET A 88 -10.38 -9.33 4.90
N GLY A 89 -10.27 -8.56 5.97
CA GLY A 89 -11.34 -7.69 6.47
C GLY A 89 -11.78 -6.67 5.43
N ALA A 90 -10.82 -6.00 4.79
CA ALA A 90 -11.09 -5.06 3.70
C ALA A 90 -11.76 -5.72 2.50
N GLY A 91 -11.33 -6.93 2.12
CA GLY A 91 -11.97 -7.70 1.05
C GLY A 91 -13.42 -8.06 1.36
N LYS A 92 -13.73 -8.44 2.60
CA LYS A 92 -15.10 -8.72 3.04
C LYS A 92 -15.99 -7.47 3.02
N LYS A 93 -15.48 -6.33 3.47
CA LYS A 93 -16.19 -5.04 3.40
C LYS A 93 -16.54 -4.68 1.95
N ALA A 94 -15.54 -4.75 1.06
CA ALA A 94 -15.75 -4.49 -0.36
C ALA A 94 -16.79 -5.42 -0.97
N ALA A 95 -16.74 -6.72 -0.70
CA ALA A 95 -17.71 -7.70 -1.18
C ALA A 95 -19.13 -7.40 -0.69
N ALA A 96 -19.31 -7.06 0.58
CA ALA A 96 -20.61 -6.68 1.14
C ALA A 96 -21.15 -5.40 0.44
N SER A 97 -20.29 -4.40 0.23
CA SER A 97 -20.66 -3.18 -0.46
C SER A 97 -21.06 -3.42 -1.91
N ILE A 98 -20.34 -4.28 -2.64
CA ILE A 98 -20.69 -4.69 -4.01
C ILE A 98 -22.08 -5.36 -4.02
N THR A 99 -22.31 -6.32 -3.10
CA THR A 99 -23.59 -7.03 -2.98
C THR A 99 -24.74 -6.05 -2.78
N LYS A 100 -24.57 -5.13 -1.83
CA LYS A 100 -25.55 -4.08 -1.53
C LYS A 100 -25.83 -3.19 -2.76
N SER A 101 -24.79 -2.77 -3.46
CA SER A 101 -24.89 -1.95 -4.68
C SER A 101 -25.63 -2.66 -5.81
N LEU A 102 -25.46 -3.98 -5.95
CA LEU A 102 -26.10 -4.77 -7.02
C LEU A 102 -27.54 -5.14 -6.70
N LEU A 103 -27.85 -5.40 -5.42
CA LEU A 103 -29.19 -5.81 -5.00
C LEU A 103 -30.10 -4.62 -4.66
N GLY A 104 -29.57 -3.40 -4.55
CA GLY A 104 -30.33 -2.20 -4.24
C GLY A 104 -30.79 -2.12 -2.78
N GLU A 105 -30.07 -2.79 -1.86
CA GLU A 105 -30.35 -2.78 -0.42
C GLU A 105 -29.64 -1.62 0.29
#